data_34d50b1cb29d0958782b5830fde4d8d2
#
_entry.id   34d50b1cb29d0958782b5830fde4d8d2
#
_cell.length_a   1.000
_cell.length_b   1.000
_cell.length_c   1.000
_cell.angle_alpha   90.00
_cell.angle_beta   90.00
_cell.angle_gamma   90.00
#
_symmetry.space_group_name_H-M   'P 1'
#
loop_
_entity.id
_entity.type
_entity.pdbx_description
1 polymer ?
#
loop_
_entity_poly.entity_id
_entity_poly.type
_entity_poly.pdbx_seq_one_letter_code
_entity_poly.pdbx_strand_id
1 'polypeptide(L)'
;LGGSITVHPDLQNGSATHPDFLVVTPTGESIYVEAVLASEHREAEVSARKRTDAVLNAIERIDSPNFFVGVDADGQPERPPSGKRLRKELERWLATLDPDAVARDVSKLGRDAIPRMKWQHEDWNITFEAIPKKPENRAQGQRVIGMLSGGPRWINAWEPIRDAVKTKGNRYVDLPHPLLVAINVDALSVDRIDEMQGLYGQEEYVFSVADLSAPPQMRRKANGAWFGQHGPQYTRVSGVWIFVA
;
A
#
# COMPACT_ATOMS: atom_id res chain seq x y z
N LEU A 1 32.59 -8.96 -10.03
CA LEU A 1 32.00 -7.62 -10.08
C LEU A 1 33.06 -6.64 -9.56
N GLY A 2 33.71 -5.85 -10.42
CA GLY A 2 34.88 -5.04 -10.09
C GLY A 2 34.63 -3.54 -9.99
N GLY A 3 33.43 -3.12 -9.62
CA GLY A 3 33.12 -1.72 -9.36
C GLY A 3 33.28 -1.33 -7.89
N SER A 4 33.25 -0.02 -7.57
CA SER A 4 33.27 0.50 -6.20
C SER A 4 31.99 1.27 -5.89
N ILE A 5 31.62 1.29 -4.60
CA ILE A 5 30.47 2.04 -4.07
C ILE A 5 30.95 2.90 -2.93
N THR A 6 30.66 4.20 -2.99
CA THR A 6 30.89 5.16 -1.90
C THR A 6 29.54 5.60 -1.36
N VAL A 7 29.35 5.48 -0.06
CA VAL A 7 28.13 5.91 0.64
C VAL A 7 28.26 7.38 1.01
N HIS A 8 27.21 8.17 0.78
CA HIS A 8 27.15 9.62 1.03
C HIS A 8 28.37 10.38 0.49
N PRO A 9 28.65 10.31 -0.84
CA PRO A 9 29.81 10.95 -1.42
C PRO A 9 29.73 12.46 -1.25
N ASP A 10 30.87 13.08 -0.89
CA ASP A 10 30.99 14.53 -0.86
C ASP A 10 31.02 15.08 -2.30
N LEU A 11 30.12 16.02 -2.58
CA LEU A 11 30.03 16.66 -3.91
C LEU A 11 31.11 17.72 -4.13
N GLN A 12 31.88 18.08 -3.09
CA GLN A 12 32.94 19.12 -3.11
C GLN A 12 32.46 20.51 -3.63
N ASN A 13 31.14 20.73 -3.62
CA ASN A 13 30.50 21.97 -4.07
C ASN A 13 29.95 22.82 -2.89
N GLY A 14 30.27 22.43 -1.65
CA GLY A 14 29.78 23.10 -0.43
C GLY A 14 28.31 22.79 -0.11
N SER A 15 27.66 21.86 -0.83
CA SER A 15 26.31 21.44 -0.52
C SER A 15 26.25 20.61 0.77
N ALA A 16 25.27 20.89 1.61
CA ALA A 16 24.98 20.05 2.77
C ALA A 16 24.23 18.77 2.43
N THR A 17 23.76 18.64 1.17
CA THR A 17 23.03 17.45 0.69
C THR A 17 23.96 16.60 -0.16
N HIS A 18 23.98 15.31 0.12
CA HIS A 18 24.78 14.31 -0.58
C HIS A 18 23.88 13.24 -1.18
N PRO A 19 24.18 12.70 -2.38
CA PRO A 19 23.53 11.48 -2.88
C PRO A 19 23.72 10.31 -1.92
N ASP A 20 22.80 9.36 -1.94
CA ASP A 20 22.93 8.19 -1.07
C ASP A 20 24.15 7.35 -1.45
N PHE A 21 24.44 7.23 -2.77
CA PHE A 21 25.60 6.46 -3.25
C PHE A 21 26.25 7.09 -4.48
N LEU A 22 27.58 6.88 -4.60
CA LEU A 22 28.32 6.99 -5.85
C LEU A 22 28.77 5.59 -6.25
N VAL A 23 28.35 5.15 -7.43
CA VAL A 23 28.73 3.86 -8.01
C VAL A 23 29.71 4.13 -9.14
N VAL A 24 30.88 3.48 -9.08
CA VAL A 24 31.83 3.46 -10.20
C VAL A 24 31.81 2.06 -10.81
N THR A 25 31.47 1.99 -12.08
CA THR A 25 31.40 0.72 -12.82
C THR A 25 32.80 0.15 -13.07
N PRO A 26 32.92 -1.14 -13.42
CA PRO A 26 34.23 -1.71 -13.82
C PRO A 26 34.86 -1.03 -15.05
N THR A 27 34.05 -0.34 -15.86
CA THR A 27 34.48 0.45 -17.02
C THR A 27 34.92 1.86 -16.67
N GLY A 28 34.81 2.26 -15.39
CA GLY A 28 35.21 3.57 -14.89
C GLY A 28 34.12 4.66 -14.98
N GLU A 29 32.92 4.31 -15.38
CA GLU A 29 31.80 5.25 -15.39
C GLU A 29 31.27 5.50 -13.98
N SER A 30 30.96 6.75 -13.65
CA SER A 30 30.46 7.15 -12.35
C SER A 30 28.99 7.56 -12.43
N ILE A 31 28.17 7.05 -11.50
CA ILE A 31 26.73 7.29 -11.44
C ILE A 31 26.36 7.58 -9.99
N TYR A 32 25.65 8.67 -9.74
CA TYR A 32 24.99 8.90 -8.46
C TYR A 32 23.70 8.10 -8.37
N VAL A 33 23.44 7.53 -7.22
CA VAL A 33 22.21 6.77 -6.96
C VAL A 33 21.54 7.33 -5.71
N GLU A 34 20.26 7.67 -5.85
CA GLU A 34 19.35 7.97 -4.76
C GLU A 34 18.42 6.79 -4.55
N ALA A 35 18.37 6.26 -3.33
CA ALA A 35 17.44 5.20 -2.96
C ALA A 35 16.20 5.79 -2.29
N VAL A 36 15.03 5.29 -2.63
CA VAL A 36 13.77 5.73 -2.04
C VAL A 36 12.77 4.59 -1.95
N LEU A 37 12.04 4.56 -0.86
CA LEU A 37 10.86 3.71 -0.72
C LEU A 37 9.64 4.52 -1.21
N ALA A 38 9.03 4.07 -2.29
CA ALA A 38 7.74 4.57 -2.75
C ALA A 38 6.64 3.68 -2.18
N SER A 39 5.89 4.20 -1.23
CA SER A 39 4.77 3.49 -0.62
C SER A 39 3.47 4.15 -1.03
N GLU A 40 2.46 3.33 -1.32
CA GLU A 40 1.08 3.81 -1.50
C GLU A 40 0.55 4.50 -0.24
N HIS A 41 1.23 4.29 0.88
CA HIS A 41 0.79 4.79 2.17
C HIS A 41 1.51 6.09 2.51
N ARG A 42 0.75 7.18 2.61
CA ARG A 42 1.21 8.41 3.26
C ARG A 42 1.57 8.10 4.73
N GLU A 43 2.45 8.87 5.35
CA GLU A 43 2.85 8.69 6.77
C GLU A 43 1.64 8.55 7.70
N ALA A 44 0.56 9.30 7.45
CA ALA A 44 -0.70 9.18 8.16
C ALA A 44 -1.34 7.78 8.00
N GLU A 45 -1.27 7.18 6.81
CA GLU A 45 -1.79 5.85 6.52
C GLU A 45 -0.93 4.75 7.13
N VAL A 46 0.39 4.90 7.12
CA VAL A 46 1.31 3.99 7.84
C VAL A 46 1.01 3.99 9.34
N SER A 47 0.75 5.16 9.92
CA SER A 47 0.38 5.28 11.32
C SER A 47 -1.01 4.68 11.60
N ALA A 48 -1.97 4.86 10.70
CA ALA A 48 -3.29 4.24 10.78
C ALA A 48 -3.21 2.71 10.66
N ARG A 49 -2.40 2.19 9.73
CA ARG A 49 -2.16 0.76 9.57
C ARG A 49 -1.57 0.14 10.84
N LYS A 50 -0.56 0.75 11.45
CA LYS A 50 -0.01 0.30 12.75
C LYS A 50 -1.08 0.22 13.84
N ARG A 51 -2.03 1.18 13.88
CA ARG A 51 -3.15 1.14 14.83
C ARG A 51 -4.12 0.01 14.51
N THR A 52 -4.43 -0.21 13.24
CA THR A 52 -5.25 -1.34 12.79
C THR A 52 -4.61 -2.67 13.12
N ASP A 53 -3.32 -2.84 12.84
CA ASP A 53 -2.56 -4.06 13.15
C ASP A 53 -2.54 -4.36 14.66
N ALA A 54 -2.42 -3.33 15.50
CA ALA A 54 -2.49 -3.50 16.95
C ALA A 54 -3.85 -4.06 17.41
N VAL A 55 -4.94 -3.67 16.76
CA VAL A 55 -6.28 -4.20 17.03
C VAL A 55 -6.44 -5.61 16.50
N LEU A 56 -6.00 -5.89 15.27
CA LEU A 56 -6.03 -7.24 14.71
C LEU A 56 -5.21 -8.21 15.57
N ASN A 57 -4.04 -7.79 16.05
CA ASN A 57 -3.25 -8.57 17.01
C ASN A 57 -3.97 -8.80 18.36
N ALA A 58 -4.82 -7.85 18.79
CA ALA A 58 -5.63 -8.05 19.98
C ALA A 58 -6.76 -9.06 19.75
N ILE A 59 -7.34 -9.10 18.54
CA ILE A 59 -8.37 -10.07 18.13
C ILE A 59 -7.76 -11.47 18.02
N GLU A 60 -6.54 -11.62 17.48
CA GLU A 60 -5.84 -12.92 17.39
C GLU A 60 -5.62 -13.58 18.77
N ARG A 61 -5.65 -12.80 19.86
CA ARG A 61 -5.50 -13.29 21.24
C ARG A 61 -6.82 -13.65 21.91
N ILE A 62 -7.93 -13.65 21.17
CA ILE A 62 -9.25 -14.05 21.70
C ILE A 62 -9.28 -15.56 21.85
N ASP A 63 -9.89 -16.02 22.93
CA ASP A 63 -10.25 -17.43 23.07
C ASP A 63 -11.55 -17.70 22.29
N SER A 64 -11.40 -18.33 21.13
CA SER A 64 -12.53 -18.71 20.27
C SER A 64 -12.43 -20.18 19.86
N PRO A 65 -12.81 -21.09 20.75
CA PRO A 65 -12.71 -22.53 20.47
C PRO A 65 -13.64 -22.98 19.33
N ASN A 66 -14.78 -22.33 19.18
CA ASN A 66 -15.87 -22.78 18.30
C ASN A 66 -15.97 -22.06 16.96
N PHE A 67 -15.35 -20.87 16.84
CA PHE A 67 -15.50 -20.03 15.66
C PHE A 67 -14.15 -19.50 15.15
N PHE A 68 -14.03 -19.40 13.83
CA PHE A 68 -13.13 -18.45 13.23
C PHE A 68 -13.85 -17.09 13.15
N VAL A 69 -13.10 -16.01 13.20
CA VAL A 69 -13.62 -14.65 13.08
C VAL A 69 -13.23 -14.09 11.71
N GLY A 70 -14.23 -13.83 10.90
CA GLY A 70 -14.07 -12.97 9.72
C GLY A 70 -14.03 -11.50 10.17
N VAL A 71 -13.18 -10.71 9.57
CA VAL A 71 -13.03 -9.27 9.87
C VAL A 71 -13.15 -8.51 8.56
N ASP A 72 -14.15 -7.65 8.47
CA ASP A 72 -14.32 -6.70 7.38
C ASP A 72 -14.27 -5.29 7.95
N ALA A 73 -13.29 -4.50 7.52
CA ALA A 73 -12.98 -3.21 8.10
C ALA A 73 -13.07 -2.10 7.04
N ASP A 74 -13.83 -1.05 7.35
CA ASP A 74 -13.97 0.15 6.53
C ASP A 74 -13.61 1.39 7.34
N GLY A 75 -12.86 2.31 6.73
CA GLY A 75 -12.31 3.47 7.40
C GLY A 75 -10.99 3.18 8.13
N GLN A 76 -10.53 4.15 8.89
CA GLN A 76 -9.27 4.06 9.65
C GLN A 76 -9.39 4.82 10.97
N PRO A 77 -8.88 4.27 12.10
CA PRO A 77 -8.95 4.95 13.38
C PRO A 77 -7.95 6.11 13.45
N GLU A 78 -8.39 7.29 13.86
CA GLU A 78 -7.48 8.40 14.18
C GLU A 78 -6.71 8.12 15.48
N ARG A 79 -7.35 7.46 16.44
CA ARG A 79 -6.77 7.06 17.73
C ARG A 79 -6.82 5.55 17.90
N PRO A 80 -5.83 4.95 18.60
CA PRO A 80 -5.86 3.52 18.83
C PRO A 80 -7.06 3.16 19.72
N PRO A 81 -7.98 2.29 19.25
CA PRO A 81 -9.09 1.84 20.08
C PRO A 81 -8.60 0.90 21.20
N SER A 82 -9.41 0.76 22.24
CA SER A 82 -9.12 -0.17 23.31
C SER A 82 -9.28 -1.63 22.83
N GLY A 83 -8.20 -2.27 22.44
CA GLY A 83 -8.19 -3.69 22.06
C GLY A 83 -8.71 -4.61 23.16
N LYS A 84 -8.53 -4.25 24.46
CA LYS A 84 -9.08 -4.98 25.60
C LYS A 84 -10.61 -4.92 25.63
N ARG A 85 -11.20 -3.77 25.35
CA ARG A 85 -12.66 -3.61 25.31
C ARG A 85 -13.25 -4.40 24.14
N LEU A 86 -12.70 -4.23 22.96
CA LEU A 86 -13.12 -4.94 21.76
C LEU A 86 -13.06 -6.46 21.97
N ARG A 87 -11.93 -6.97 22.47
CA ARG A 87 -11.77 -8.40 22.78
C ARG A 87 -12.89 -8.91 23.70
N LYS A 88 -13.17 -8.20 24.79
CA LYS A 88 -14.22 -8.57 25.75
C LYS A 88 -15.63 -8.59 25.14
N GLU A 89 -15.92 -7.62 24.26
CA GLU A 89 -17.19 -7.54 23.55
C GLU A 89 -17.33 -8.68 22.54
N LEU A 90 -16.27 -8.98 21.80
CA LEU A 90 -16.27 -10.05 20.81
C LEU A 90 -16.34 -11.45 21.45
N GLU A 91 -15.57 -11.70 22.52
CA GLU A 91 -15.64 -12.95 23.29
C GLU A 91 -17.05 -13.18 23.85
N ARG A 92 -17.68 -12.13 24.41
CA ARG A 92 -19.05 -12.21 24.93
C ARG A 92 -20.06 -12.53 23.83
N TRP A 93 -19.93 -11.88 22.68
CA TRP A 93 -20.80 -12.15 21.55
C TRP A 93 -20.66 -13.59 21.04
N LEU A 94 -19.41 -14.06 20.80
CA LEU A 94 -19.16 -15.43 20.35
C LEU A 94 -19.69 -16.49 21.32
N ALA A 95 -19.64 -16.22 22.63
CA ALA A 95 -20.17 -17.11 23.66
C ALA A 95 -21.71 -17.22 23.64
N THR A 96 -22.43 -16.31 23.00
CA THR A 96 -23.90 -16.40 22.86
C THR A 96 -24.34 -17.27 21.69
N LEU A 97 -23.42 -17.68 20.82
CA LEU A 97 -23.72 -18.38 19.58
C LEU A 97 -23.55 -19.90 19.76
N ASP A 98 -24.50 -20.67 19.26
CA ASP A 98 -24.41 -22.13 19.13
C ASP A 98 -23.72 -22.46 17.77
N PRO A 99 -22.51 -23.04 17.77
CA PRO A 99 -21.78 -23.32 16.54
C PRO A 99 -22.47 -24.33 15.64
N ASP A 100 -23.25 -25.29 16.22
CA ASP A 100 -23.96 -26.28 15.44
C ASP A 100 -25.23 -25.72 14.82
N ALA A 101 -25.92 -24.82 15.51
CA ALA A 101 -27.06 -24.08 14.96
C ALA A 101 -26.60 -23.21 13.79
N VAL A 102 -25.53 -22.42 13.99
CA VAL A 102 -24.96 -21.58 12.92
C VAL A 102 -24.51 -22.43 11.74
N ALA A 103 -23.84 -23.56 11.95
CA ALA A 103 -23.42 -24.44 10.85
C ALA A 103 -24.61 -25.00 10.06
N ARG A 104 -25.70 -25.37 10.74
CA ARG A 104 -26.95 -25.82 10.06
C ARG A 104 -27.59 -24.71 9.22
N ASP A 105 -27.66 -23.50 9.76
CA ASP A 105 -28.26 -22.35 9.07
C ASP A 105 -27.44 -21.93 7.85
N VAL A 106 -26.11 -21.87 7.98
CA VAL A 106 -25.20 -21.60 6.88
C VAL A 106 -25.29 -22.68 5.79
N SER A 107 -25.45 -23.95 6.16
CA SER A 107 -25.63 -25.04 5.20
C SER A 107 -26.93 -24.93 4.39
N LYS A 108 -27.99 -24.38 4.99
CA LYS A 108 -29.31 -24.24 4.34
C LYS A 108 -29.46 -22.93 3.57
N LEU A 109 -28.96 -21.84 4.12
CA LEU A 109 -29.24 -20.48 3.65
C LEU A 109 -28.00 -19.78 3.03
N GLY A 110 -26.83 -20.44 3.06
CA GLY A 110 -25.59 -19.88 2.55
C GLY A 110 -24.94 -18.85 3.48
N ARG A 111 -24.00 -18.08 2.94
CA ARG A 111 -23.19 -17.11 3.71
C ARG A 111 -23.99 -16.01 4.39
N ASP A 112 -25.17 -15.70 3.91
CA ASP A 112 -26.02 -14.66 4.49
C ASP A 112 -26.52 -15.02 5.91
N ALA A 113 -26.53 -16.32 6.25
CA ALA A 113 -26.87 -16.81 7.57
C ALA A 113 -25.70 -16.71 8.59
N ILE A 114 -24.51 -16.30 8.19
CA ILE A 114 -23.38 -16.13 9.11
C ILE A 114 -23.70 -14.97 10.07
N PRO A 115 -23.68 -15.19 11.40
CA PRO A 115 -23.91 -14.13 12.36
C PRO A 115 -22.85 -13.03 12.26
N ARG A 116 -23.33 -11.78 12.34
CA ARG A 116 -22.48 -10.59 12.23
C ARG A 116 -22.61 -9.71 13.45
N MET A 117 -21.48 -9.17 13.90
CA MET A 117 -21.42 -8.12 14.90
C MET A 117 -20.77 -6.89 14.30
N LYS A 118 -21.44 -5.75 14.37
CA LYS A 118 -20.87 -4.46 13.97
C LYS A 118 -20.23 -3.78 15.18
N TRP A 119 -19.05 -3.24 14.98
CA TRP A 119 -18.33 -2.46 15.97
C TRP A 119 -17.80 -1.19 15.32
N GLN A 120 -17.92 -0.07 16.01
CA GLN A 120 -17.52 1.23 15.51
C GLN A 120 -16.62 1.96 16.52
N HIS A 121 -15.60 2.61 16.01
CA HIS A 121 -14.74 3.50 16.75
C HIS A 121 -14.33 4.68 15.87
N GLU A 122 -14.80 5.88 16.21
CA GLU A 122 -14.69 7.06 15.35
C GLU A 122 -15.26 6.75 13.94
N ASP A 123 -14.52 7.02 12.87
CA ASP A 123 -14.91 6.72 11.49
C ASP A 123 -14.53 5.30 11.04
N TRP A 124 -14.01 4.48 11.96
CA TRP A 124 -13.64 3.10 11.68
C TRP A 124 -14.78 2.15 12.02
N ASN A 125 -15.29 1.48 11.00
CA ASN A 125 -16.35 0.49 11.12
C ASN A 125 -15.77 -0.90 10.88
N ILE A 126 -16.00 -1.82 11.80
CA ILE A 126 -15.61 -3.22 11.66
C ILE A 126 -16.83 -4.10 11.75
N THR A 127 -16.97 -5.00 10.78
CA THR A 127 -17.95 -6.07 10.82
C THR A 127 -17.24 -7.39 11.11
N PHE A 128 -17.62 -8.05 12.18
CA PHE A 128 -17.14 -9.38 12.54
C PHE A 128 -18.13 -10.44 12.07
N GLU A 129 -17.64 -11.53 11.50
CA GLU A 129 -18.41 -12.69 11.07
C GLU A 129 -18.00 -13.91 11.93
N ALA A 130 -18.98 -14.61 12.54
CA ALA A 130 -18.72 -15.83 13.29
C ALA A 130 -18.83 -17.06 12.37
N ILE A 131 -17.70 -17.54 11.87
CA ILE A 131 -17.61 -18.70 10.97
C ILE A 131 -17.42 -19.96 11.81
N PRO A 132 -18.39 -20.90 11.86
CA PRO A 132 -18.31 -22.05 12.74
C PRO A 132 -17.17 -22.99 12.34
N LYS A 133 -16.35 -23.41 13.33
CA LYS A 133 -15.33 -24.43 13.12
C LYS A 133 -16.01 -25.80 13.02
N LYS A 134 -15.46 -26.67 12.19
CA LYS A 134 -15.86 -28.07 12.15
C LYS A 134 -15.64 -28.71 13.53
N PRO A 135 -16.49 -29.65 13.98
CA PRO A 135 -16.39 -30.26 15.32
C PRO A 135 -14.99 -30.78 15.66
N GLU A 136 -14.30 -31.39 14.71
CA GLU A 136 -12.95 -31.91 14.84
C GLU A 136 -11.87 -30.84 15.09
N ASN A 137 -12.15 -29.60 14.74
CA ASN A 137 -11.22 -28.46 14.86
C ASN A 137 -11.56 -27.53 16.05
N ARG A 138 -12.57 -27.87 16.85
CA ARG A 138 -12.94 -27.10 18.05
C ARG A 138 -11.95 -27.34 19.18
N ALA A 139 -11.82 -26.37 20.06
CA ALA A 139 -10.93 -26.42 21.25
C ALA A 139 -9.43 -26.56 20.95
N GLN A 140 -9.01 -26.49 19.69
CA GLN A 140 -7.59 -26.43 19.35
C GLN A 140 -7.15 -24.97 19.33
N GLY A 141 -6.01 -24.65 19.94
CA GLY A 141 -5.38 -23.30 19.97
C GLY A 141 -4.93 -22.82 18.60
N GLN A 142 -5.89 -22.65 17.70
CA GLN A 142 -5.68 -22.22 16.31
C GLN A 142 -5.89 -20.72 16.19
N ARG A 143 -5.31 -20.17 15.11
CA ARG A 143 -5.53 -18.81 14.69
C ARG A 143 -7.02 -18.44 14.68
N VAL A 144 -7.37 -17.29 15.25
CA VAL A 144 -8.76 -16.86 15.41
C VAL A 144 -9.27 -16.18 14.15
N ILE A 145 -8.45 -15.31 13.55
CA ILE A 145 -8.84 -14.62 12.32
C ILE A 145 -8.78 -15.61 11.15
N GLY A 146 -9.97 -15.97 10.64
CA GLY A 146 -10.10 -16.87 9.49
C GLY A 146 -10.10 -16.15 8.14
N MET A 147 -10.56 -14.89 8.11
CA MET A 147 -10.63 -14.05 6.92
C MET A 147 -10.52 -12.57 7.30
N LEU A 148 -9.69 -11.83 6.57
CA LEU A 148 -9.58 -10.39 6.68
C LEU A 148 -9.95 -9.76 5.34
N SER A 149 -10.95 -8.88 5.34
CA SER A 149 -11.31 -8.05 4.21
C SER A 149 -11.20 -6.59 4.66
N GLY A 150 -10.52 -5.79 3.87
CA GLY A 150 -10.51 -4.35 4.07
C GLY A 150 -11.07 -3.72 2.82
N GLY A 151 -12.26 -3.19 2.80
CA GLY A 151 -13.01 -2.59 1.70
C GLY A 151 -12.31 -2.38 0.33
N PRO A 152 -13.00 -2.00 -0.73
CA PRO A 152 -12.36 -1.76 -2.02
C PRO A 152 -11.33 -0.65 -1.88
N ARG A 153 -10.06 -0.96 -2.09
CA ARG A 153 -8.96 0.01 -2.18
C ARG A 153 -8.65 0.25 -3.65
N TRP A 154 -8.66 1.51 -4.03
CA TRP A 154 -8.03 1.91 -5.27
C TRP A 154 -6.51 1.80 -5.10
N ILE A 155 -5.91 0.83 -5.77
CA ILE A 155 -4.46 0.70 -5.85
C ILE A 155 -3.98 1.82 -6.78
N ASN A 156 -3.14 2.69 -6.26
CA ASN A 156 -2.60 3.84 -6.98
C ASN A 156 -1.07 3.85 -6.84
N ALA A 157 -0.42 2.92 -7.52
CA ALA A 157 1.04 2.77 -7.45
C ALA A 157 1.80 3.85 -8.23
N TRP A 158 1.17 4.50 -9.22
CA TRP A 158 1.84 5.50 -10.06
C TRP A 158 2.15 6.81 -9.32
N GLU A 159 1.31 7.25 -8.37
CA GLU A 159 1.55 8.50 -7.62
C GLU A 159 2.79 8.42 -6.73
N PRO A 160 2.97 7.39 -5.90
CA PRO A 160 4.20 7.20 -5.13
C PRO A 160 5.47 7.16 -6.00
N ILE A 161 5.42 6.51 -7.17
CA ILE A 161 6.54 6.49 -8.12
C ILE A 161 6.84 7.91 -8.60
N ARG A 162 5.82 8.64 -9.05
CA ARG A 162 5.94 10.04 -9.47
C ARG A 162 6.58 10.91 -8.39
N ASP A 163 6.05 10.83 -7.18
CA ASP A 163 6.45 11.70 -6.06
C ASP A 163 7.87 11.37 -5.56
N ALA A 164 8.27 10.10 -5.62
CA ALA A 164 9.64 9.68 -5.36
C ALA A 164 10.64 10.35 -6.32
N VAL A 165 10.37 10.31 -7.63
CA VAL A 165 11.22 10.96 -8.64
C VAL A 165 11.25 12.48 -8.45
N LYS A 166 10.11 13.12 -8.18
CA LYS A 166 10.04 14.57 -7.95
C LYS A 166 10.83 14.99 -6.72
N THR A 167 10.69 14.26 -5.62
CA THR A 167 11.38 14.54 -4.37
C THR A 167 12.90 14.45 -4.52
N LYS A 168 13.37 13.41 -5.20
CA LYS A 168 14.82 13.19 -5.39
C LYS A 168 15.39 14.08 -6.50
N GLY A 169 14.64 14.32 -7.56
CA GLY A 169 15.06 15.15 -8.69
C GLY A 169 15.25 16.64 -8.38
N ASN A 170 14.64 17.15 -7.32
CA ASN A 170 14.79 18.55 -6.87
C ASN A 170 15.95 18.79 -5.91
N ARG A 171 16.59 17.73 -5.40
CA ARG A 171 17.57 17.85 -4.31
C ARG A 171 18.87 18.52 -4.71
N TYR A 172 19.28 18.38 -5.97
CA TYR A 172 20.60 18.79 -6.42
C TYR A 172 20.51 19.85 -7.51
N VAL A 173 21.33 20.90 -7.38
CA VAL A 173 21.39 21.97 -8.37
C VAL A 173 22.27 21.55 -9.54
N ASP A 174 23.43 20.96 -9.26
CA ASP A 174 24.40 20.57 -10.28
C ASP A 174 25.14 19.29 -9.85
N LEU A 175 25.14 18.28 -10.70
CA LEU A 175 25.83 17.02 -10.47
C LEU A 175 26.78 16.73 -11.61
N PRO A 176 28.07 16.40 -11.34
CA PRO A 176 29.05 16.11 -12.38
C PRO A 176 28.81 14.77 -13.09
N HIS A 177 27.99 13.90 -12.51
CA HIS A 177 27.68 12.58 -13.06
C HIS A 177 26.15 12.37 -13.17
N PRO A 178 25.69 11.43 -14.00
CA PRO A 178 24.29 11.06 -14.08
C PRO A 178 23.68 10.68 -12.72
N LEU A 179 22.42 11.03 -12.51
CA LEU A 179 21.63 10.67 -11.34
C LEU A 179 20.61 9.60 -11.69
N LEU A 180 20.70 8.47 -11.00
CA LEU A 180 19.72 7.39 -11.02
C LEU A 180 18.88 7.42 -9.74
N VAL A 181 17.55 7.35 -9.86
CA VAL A 181 16.67 7.15 -8.71
C VAL A 181 16.25 5.68 -8.66
N ALA A 182 16.71 4.97 -7.64
CA ALA A 182 16.35 3.59 -7.37
C ALA A 182 15.13 3.57 -6.42
N ILE A 183 14.00 3.11 -6.94
CA ILE A 183 12.71 3.13 -6.24
C ILE A 183 12.32 1.70 -5.87
N ASN A 184 12.29 1.41 -4.57
CA ASN A 184 11.61 0.24 -4.05
C ASN A 184 10.13 0.58 -3.86
N VAL A 185 9.23 -0.11 -4.58
CA VAL A 185 7.79 0.16 -4.51
C VAL A 185 7.14 -0.82 -3.54
N ASP A 186 6.62 -0.29 -2.43
CA ASP A 186 5.82 -1.03 -1.45
C ASP A 186 4.33 -0.91 -1.84
N ALA A 187 3.90 -1.75 -2.76
CA ALA A 187 2.52 -1.84 -3.24
C ALA A 187 2.12 -3.29 -3.48
N LEU A 188 0.82 -3.58 -3.39
CA LEU A 188 0.29 -4.93 -3.61
C LEU A 188 0.49 -5.43 -5.05
N SER A 189 0.52 -4.51 -6.00
CA SER A 189 0.72 -4.78 -7.42
C SER A 189 1.25 -3.52 -8.08
N VAL A 190 2.30 -3.66 -8.86
CA VAL A 190 2.86 -2.62 -9.73
C VAL A 190 3.02 -3.21 -11.10
N ASP A 191 2.50 -2.53 -12.09
CA ASP A 191 2.65 -2.94 -13.47
C ASP A 191 3.32 -1.85 -14.32
N ARG A 192 3.58 -2.17 -15.59
CA ARG A 192 4.19 -1.22 -16.53
C ARG A 192 3.33 0.04 -16.76
N ILE A 193 2.03 -0.06 -16.56
CA ILE A 193 1.11 1.09 -16.72
C ILE A 193 1.35 2.07 -15.58
N ASP A 194 1.47 1.59 -14.34
CA ASP A 194 1.79 2.41 -13.18
C ASP A 194 3.14 3.12 -13.35
N GLU A 195 4.16 2.40 -13.79
CA GLU A 195 5.48 2.98 -14.08
C GLU A 195 5.38 4.10 -15.13
N MET A 196 4.72 3.83 -16.24
CA MET A 196 4.55 4.79 -17.32
C MET A 196 3.69 5.99 -16.91
N GLN A 197 2.64 5.78 -16.12
CA GLN A 197 1.81 6.86 -15.59
C GLN A 197 2.59 7.71 -14.58
N GLY A 198 3.34 7.10 -13.69
CA GLY A 198 4.17 7.80 -12.73
C GLY A 198 5.23 8.68 -13.38
N LEU A 199 5.89 8.19 -14.42
CA LEU A 199 6.97 8.91 -15.08
C LEU A 199 6.46 9.93 -16.12
N TYR A 200 5.52 9.55 -16.97
CA TYR A 200 5.10 10.35 -18.13
C TYR A 200 3.69 10.92 -18.03
N GLY A 201 2.93 10.56 -17.00
CA GLY A 201 1.55 11.01 -16.79
C GLY A 201 0.50 10.01 -17.23
N GLN A 202 -0.69 10.17 -16.67
CA GLN A 202 -1.83 9.30 -16.92
C GLN A 202 -2.30 9.37 -18.37
N GLU A 203 -2.71 8.22 -18.91
CA GLU A 203 -3.38 8.17 -20.20
C GLU A 203 -4.83 8.64 -20.08
N GLU A 204 -5.27 9.44 -21.03
CA GLU A 204 -6.66 9.84 -21.16
C GLU A 204 -7.11 9.76 -22.62
N TYR A 205 -8.36 9.39 -22.83
CA TYR A 205 -9.00 9.37 -24.13
C TYR A 205 -9.89 10.59 -24.28
N VAL A 206 -9.61 11.38 -25.30
CA VAL A 206 -10.37 12.59 -25.62
C VAL A 206 -11.32 12.29 -26.76
N PHE A 207 -12.61 12.47 -26.51
CA PHE A 207 -13.68 12.31 -27.48
C PHE A 207 -14.06 13.66 -28.06
N SER A 208 -14.30 13.72 -29.36
CA SER A 208 -14.84 14.91 -30.01
C SER A 208 -16.34 15.01 -29.70
N VAL A 209 -16.76 16.07 -29.04
CA VAL A 209 -18.19 16.34 -28.80
C VAL A 209 -18.90 16.76 -30.11
N ALA A 210 -18.15 17.32 -31.07
CA ALA A 210 -18.67 17.75 -32.37
C ALA A 210 -18.85 16.58 -33.35
N ASP A 211 -18.09 15.49 -33.17
CA ASP A 211 -18.19 14.28 -34.00
C ASP A 211 -17.97 13.04 -33.12
N LEU A 212 -19.07 12.46 -32.67
CA LEU A 212 -19.06 11.25 -31.84
C LEU A 212 -18.66 9.97 -32.60
N SER A 213 -18.60 10.05 -33.96
CA SER A 213 -18.13 8.93 -34.79
C SER A 213 -16.61 8.91 -34.95
N ALA A 214 -15.94 10.02 -34.64
CA ALA A 214 -14.48 10.08 -34.67
C ALA A 214 -13.87 9.18 -33.56
N PRO A 215 -12.82 8.41 -33.88
CA PRO A 215 -12.17 7.59 -32.87
C PRO A 215 -11.56 8.48 -31.77
N PRO A 216 -11.60 8.04 -30.51
CA PRO A 216 -11.01 8.78 -29.42
C PRO A 216 -9.50 8.93 -29.63
N GLN A 217 -8.98 10.10 -29.30
CA GLN A 217 -7.55 10.36 -29.33
C GLN A 217 -6.94 10.08 -27.94
N MET A 218 -5.98 9.18 -27.88
CA MET A 218 -5.22 8.95 -26.66
C MET A 218 -4.17 10.04 -26.49
N ARG A 219 -4.12 10.64 -25.32
CA ARG A 219 -3.05 11.56 -24.91
C ARG A 219 -2.64 11.28 -23.46
N ARG A 220 -1.52 11.88 -23.04
CA ARG A 220 -1.07 11.84 -21.66
C ARG A 220 -1.36 13.16 -20.96
N LYS A 221 -1.83 13.07 -19.72
CA LYS A 221 -1.94 14.24 -18.83
C LYS A 221 -0.55 14.73 -18.45
N ALA A 222 -0.43 16.03 -18.30
CA ALA A 222 0.81 16.69 -17.87
C ALA A 222 0.99 16.59 -16.34
N ASN A 223 0.92 15.38 -15.77
CA ASN A 223 0.98 15.10 -14.34
C ASN A 223 1.98 14.01 -13.95
N GLY A 224 2.85 13.61 -14.86
CA GLY A 224 3.95 12.68 -14.60
C GLY A 224 5.14 13.31 -13.86
N ALA A 225 6.14 12.49 -13.55
CA ALA A 225 7.38 12.99 -12.96
C ALA A 225 8.21 13.80 -13.96
N TRP A 226 8.36 13.30 -15.20
CA TRP A 226 9.20 13.94 -16.23
C TRP A 226 8.46 14.88 -17.15
N PHE A 227 7.14 14.89 -17.14
CA PHE A 227 6.34 15.76 -17.98
C PHE A 227 5.23 16.45 -17.18
N GLY A 228 5.33 17.76 -17.07
CA GLY A 228 4.38 18.62 -16.38
C GLY A 228 3.70 19.62 -17.30
N GLN A 229 2.91 20.53 -16.74
CA GLN A 229 2.13 21.52 -17.48
C GLN A 229 2.99 22.45 -18.36
N HIS A 230 4.26 22.64 -17.99
CA HIS A 230 5.20 23.50 -18.72
C HIS A 230 6.22 22.72 -19.55
N GLY A 231 5.98 21.43 -19.80
CA GLY A 231 6.86 20.55 -20.56
C GLY A 231 7.77 19.66 -19.69
N PRO A 232 8.95 19.28 -20.19
CA PRO A 232 9.88 18.41 -19.45
C PRO A 232 10.31 19.03 -18.12
N GLN A 233 10.33 18.22 -17.07
CA GLN A 233 10.76 18.60 -15.73
C GLN A 233 11.64 17.53 -15.12
N TYR A 234 12.38 17.86 -14.05
CA TYR A 234 13.32 16.95 -13.36
C TYR A 234 14.33 16.28 -14.31
N THR A 235 14.77 17.01 -15.34
CA THR A 235 15.68 16.53 -16.39
C THR A 235 17.07 16.12 -15.88
N ARG A 236 17.37 16.40 -14.62
CA ARG A 236 18.60 15.94 -13.93
C ARG A 236 18.57 14.46 -13.58
N VAL A 237 17.38 13.88 -13.41
CA VAL A 237 17.23 12.45 -13.22
C VAL A 237 17.47 11.78 -14.56
N SER A 238 18.61 11.15 -14.70
CA SER A 238 19.05 10.48 -15.92
C SER A 238 18.36 9.15 -16.15
N GLY A 239 17.84 8.55 -15.09
CA GLY A 239 17.12 7.27 -15.15
C GLY A 239 16.44 6.94 -13.84
N VAL A 240 15.51 5.99 -13.93
CA VAL A 240 14.80 5.43 -12.77
C VAL A 240 14.90 3.92 -12.82
N TRP A 241 15.23 3.33 -11.70
CA TRP A 241 15.23 1.88 -11.51
C TRP A 241 14.12 1.53 -10.52
N ILE A 242 13.07 0.87 -11.01
CA ILE A 242 11.90 0.49 -10.21
C ILE A 242 11.98 -1.01 -9.92
N PHE A 243 11.76 -1.37 -8.66
CA PHE A 243 11.69 -2.76 -8.22
C PHE A 243 10.66 -2.90 -7.09
N VAL A 244 10.10 -4.07 -6.97
CA VAL A 244 9.16 -4.47 -5.91
C VAL A 244 9.87 -5.49 -5.04
N ALA A 245 9.89 -5.30 -3.72
CA ALA A 245 10.52 -6.18 -2.75
C ALA A 245 9.55 -7.22 -2.20
#